data_1ea3892580e3deb4caf2fadddb7f73a9
#
_entry.id   1ea3892580e3deb4caf2fadddb7f73a9
#
_cell.length_a   1.000
_cell.length_b   1.000
_cell.length_c   1.000
_cell.angle_alpha   90.00
_cell.angle_beta   90.00
_cell.angle_gamma   90.00
#
_symmetry.space_group_name_H-M   'P 1'
#
loop_
_entity.id
_entity.type
_entity.pdbx_description
1 polymer ?
#
loop_
_entity_poly.entity_id
_entity_poly.type
_entity_poly.pdbx_seq_one_letter_code
_entity_poly.pdbx_strand_id
1 'polypeptide(L)'
;MIFCLSRVFKLCLTIALLAQLAASQSPESSPAYDSKQNVAELKHNGARPKARDVASDTSSTAAANLPKDSIGEYRIGEQDLLTVTVWREPELSGTVMVRPDGDITLPLINDVRASGLTPDELKTVLTDKLKGFLNLPQVTVAVREINSRKVFVIGQVGHEGSYRINSTSTVLQVIAEAGGLREFANRKGIYVLRKESGLQSRLKFNYDKVIKGKDPKENILLHPGDTIVVP
;
A
#
# COMPACT_ATOMS: atom_id res chain seq x y z
N MET A 1 14.65 -42.69 -43.40
CA MET A 1 13.71 -41.76 -42.77
C MET A 1 12.71 -42.52 -41.88
N ILE A 2 13.17 -43.48 -41.06
CA ILE A 2 12.34 -44.42 -40.24
C ILE A 2 12.85 -44.47 -38.77
N PHE A 3 13.89 -43.75 -38.41
CA PHE A 3 14.52 -43.86 -37.07
C PHE A 3 14.10 -42.76 -36.06
N CYS A 4 13.23 -41.80 -36.44
CA CYS A 4 12.86 -40.68 -35.55
C CYS A 4 11.53 -40.87 -34.79
N LEU A 5 10.74 -41.89 -35.11
CA LEU A 5 9.40 -42.09 -34.51
C LEU A 5 9.38 -42.92 -33.24
N SER A 6 10.49 -43.65 -32.94
CA SER A 6 10.56 -44.58 -31.80
C SER A 6 10.91 -43.90 -30.45
N ARG A 7 11.47 -42.69 -30.46
CA ARG A 7 11.88 -41.99 -29.20
C ARG A 7 10.76 -41.16 -28.56
N VAL A 8 9.80 -40.68 -29.37
CA VAL A 8 8.67 -39.86 -28.88
C VAL A 8 7.62 -40.75 -28.19
N PHE A 9 7.46 -41.99 -28.63
CA PHE A 9 6.47 -42.91 -28.06
C PHE A 9 6.90 -43.53 -26.70
N LYS A 10 8.19 -43.60 -26.40
CA LYS A 10 8.69 -44.05 -25.10
C LYS A 10 8.66 -42.97 -24.01
N LEU A 11 8.61 -41.67 -24.39
CA LEU A 11 8.57 -40.57 -23.43
C LEU A 11 7.15 -40.30 -22.92
N CYS A 12 6.11 -40.60 -23.73
CA CYS A 12 4.71 -40.44 -23.28
C CYS A 12 4.23 -41.56 -22.32
N LEU A 13 4.85 -42.74 -22.35
CA LEU A 13 4.41 -43.88 -21.51
C LEU A 13 4.95 -43.79 -20.07
N THR A 14 6.03 -43.05 -19.83
CA THR A 14 6.61 -42.87 -18.49
C THR A 14 5.95 -41.74 -17.68
N ILE A 15 5.26 -40.78 -18.33
CA ILE A 15 4.55 -39.70 -17.66
C ILE A 15 3.16 -40.13 -17.15
N ALA A 16 2.56 -41.15 -17.76
CA ALA A 16 1.24 -41.67 -17.35
C ALA A 16 1.28 -42.58 -16.10
N LEU A 17 2.44 -43.06 -15.67
CA LEU A 17 2.54 -43.98 -14.52
C LEU A 17 2.88 -43.31 -13.19
N LEU A 18 3.18 -42.00 -13.19
CA LEU A 18 3.48 -41.22 -11.98
C LEU A 18 2.29 -40.42 -11.43
N ALA A 19 1.12 -40.48 -12.06
CA ALA A 19 -0.07 -39.72 -11.66
C ALA A 19 -1.04 -40.51 -10.77
N GLN A 20 -0.74 -41.72 -10.32
CA GLN A 20 -1.67 -42.56 -9.55
C GLN A 20 -1.28 -42.81 -8.08
N LEU A 21 -0.30 -42.08 -7.51
CA LEU A 21 0.11 -42.31 -6.11
C LEU A 21 -0.10 -41.11 -5.18
N ALA A 22 -0.97 -40.16 -5.53
CA ALA A 22 -1.27 -39.01 -4.69
C ALA A 22 -2.76 -38.84 -4.42
N ALA A 23 -3.45 -39.89 -4.00
CA ALA A 23 -4.84 -39.81 -3.59
C ALA A 23 -5.07 -40.72 -2.37
N SER A 24 -4.60 -40.28 -1.19
CA SER A 24 -5.15 -40.74 0.11
C SER A 24 -4.44 -40.01 1.26
N GLN A 25 -4.75 -38.76 1.51
CA GLN A 25 -4.63 -38.18 2.85
C GLN A 25 -5.77 -37.18 3.04
N SER A 26 -6.78 -37.62 3.77
CA SER A 26 -7.82 -36.78 4.32
C SER A 26 -7.25 -35.89 5.43
N PRO A 27 -7.64 -34.62 5.56
CA PRO A 27 -7.23 -33.81 6.70
C PRO A 27 -8.02 -34.22 7.94
N GLU A 28 -7.28 -34.57 8.95
CA GLU A 28 -7.71 -34.89 10.31
C GLU A 28 -8.33 -33.64 10.98
N SER A 29 -9.43 -33.88 11.63
CA SER A 29 -10.29 -32.93 12.33
C SER A 29 -9.57 -32.12 13.41
N SER A 30 -9.76 -30.79 13.39
CA SER A 30 -9.46 -29.89 14.49
C SER A 30 -10.32 -30.23 15.72
N PRO A 31 -9.76 -30.20 16.94
CA PRO A 31 -10.55 -30.37 18.16
C PRO A 31 -11.37 -29.13 18.46
N ALA A 32 -12.67 -29.36 18.74
CA ALA A 32 -13.60 -28.39 19.23
C ALA A 32 -13.13 -27.81 20.59
N TYR A 33 -13.07 -26.50 20.67
CA TYR A 33 -12.86 -25.77 21.92
C TYR A 33 -14.15 -25.76 22.72
N ASP A 34 -14.18 -26.54 23.79
CA ASP A 34 -15.29 -26.63 24.74
C ASP A 34 -15.29 -25.42 25.69
N SER A 35 -16.28 -24.57 25.53
CA SER A 35 -16.53 -23.41 26.37
C SER A 35 -17.51 -23.75 27.49
N LYS A 36 -17.08 -24.52 28.50
CA LYS A 36 -17.77 -24.64 29.79
C LYS A 36 -16.75 -24.86 30.89
N GLN A 37 -16.56 -23.86 31.68
CA GLN A 37 -16.27 -23.84 33.11
C GLN A 37 -15.41 -22.63 33.47
N ASN A 38 -16.01 -21.63 34.05
CA ASN A 38 -15.69 -21.13 35.37
C ASN A 38 -16.65 -19.98 35.72
N VAL A 39 -17.75 -20.38 36.32
CA VAL A 39 -18.56 -19.51 37.17
C VAL A 39 -18.26 -19.94 38.61
N ALA A 40 -17.42 -19.21 39.29
CA ALA A 40 -17.27 -19.21 40.72
C ALA A 40 -17.11 -17.76 41.16
N GLU A 41 -18.19 -17.16 41.57
CA GLU A 41 -18.50 -16.76 42.93
C GLU A 41 -17.47 -15.83 43.59
N LEU A 42 -17.73 -14.52 43.55
CA LEU A 42 -17.27 -13.58 44.55
C LEU A 42 -18.47 -12.70 44.98
N LYS A 43 -19.02 -13.07 46.15
CA LYS A 43 -20.02 -12.32 46.86
C LYS A 43 -19.45 -11.05 47.48
N HIS A 44 -20.26 -10.02 47.46
CA HIS A 44 -20.48 -8.99 48.46
C HIS A 44 -19.33 -8.08 48.89
N ASN A 45 -19.46 -6.80 48.56
CA ASN A 45 -19.71 -5.81 49.61
C ASN A 45 -20.26 -4.53 49.02
N GLY A 46 -21.40 -4.11 49.54
CA GLY A 46 -22.11 -2.92 49.16
C GLY A 46 -21.45 -1.65 49.73
N ALA A 47 -21.53 -0.62 48.97
CA ALA A 47 -21.64 0.76 49.44
C ALA A 47 -22.14 1.62 48.28
N ARG A 48 -23.36 2.08 48.40
CA ARG A 48 -24.02 3.03 47.53
C ARG A 48 -23.74 4.43 48.07
N PRO A 49 -23.18 5.36 47.34
CA PRO A 49 -23.40 6.78 47.60
C PRO A 49 -24.36 7.40 46.57
N LYS A 50 -25.34 8.03 47.14
CA LYS A 50 -26.32 9.02 46.70
C LYS A 50 -26.07 9.72 45.36
N ALA A 51 -27.18 9.76 44.62
CA ALA A 51 -27.48 10.70 43.58
C ALA A 51 -27.15 12.16 43.99
N ARG A 52 -26.40 12.84 43.11
CA ARG A 52 -26.39 14.28 43.03
C ARG A 52 -26.81 14.64 41.61
N ASP A 53 -27.99 15.18 41.52
CA ASP A 53 -28.49 15.92 40.37
C ASP A 53 -27.51 17.10 40.13
N VAL A 54 -26.90 17.13 38.98
CA VAL A 54 -26.31 18.33 38.39
C VAL A 54 -26.72 18.39 36.94
N ALA A 55 -27.41 19.45 36.70
CA ALA A 55 -27.98 20.01 35.49
C ALA A 55 -27.33 19.60 34.19
N SER A 56 -28.21 19.29 33.24
CA SER A 56 -28.06 19.42 31.81
C SER A 56 -27.42 20.76 31.46
N ASP A 57 -26.21 20.76 30.94
CA ASP A 57 -25.75 21.84 30.06
C ASP A 57 -25.29 21.25 28.73
N THR A 58 -26.11 21.58 27.78
CA THR A 58 -25.95 21.56 26.36
C THR A 58 -24.58 22.10 25.94
N SER A 59 -23.74 21.24 25.36
CA SER A 59 -22.77 21.68 24.36
C SER A 59 -22.47 20.56 23.36
N SER A 60 -23.49 20.27 22.56
CA SER A 60 -23.30 19.92 21.18
C SER A 60 -22.58 21.09 20.52
N THR A 61 -21.59 20.80 19.75
CA THR A 61 -20.92 21.65 18.75
C THR A 61 -19.48 21.93 19.07
N ALA A 62 -18.65 20.95 18.83
CA ALA A 62 -17.29 21.17 18.31
C ALA A 62 -16.75 19.82 17.77
N ALA A 63 -17.44 19.21 16.81
CA ALA A 63 -16.71 18.50 15.77
C ALA A 63 -16.00 19.61 14.98
N ALA A 64 -15.00 20.21 15.63
CA ALA A 64 -14.14 21.19 15.04
C ALA A 64 -13.55 20.59 13.77
N ASN A 65 -13.77 21.28 12.67
CA ASN A 65 -12.94 21.26 11.49
C ASN A 65 -11.47 21.32 11.92
N LEU A 66 -10.90 20.15 12.21
CA LEU A 66 -9.47 19.98 12.13
C LEU A 66 -9.14 20.26 10.66
N PRO A 67 -8.23 21.20 10.36
CA PRO A 67 -7.79 21.41 9.01
C PRO A 67 -7.27 20.06 8.52
N LYS A 68 -7.87 19.57 7.43
CA LYS A 68 -7.52 18.32 6.76
C LYS A 68 -6.19 18.44 5.99
N ASP A 69 -5.37 19.41 6.40
CA ASP A 69 -3.98 19.58 5.98
C ASP A 69 -3.08 18.63 6.76
N SER A 70 -3.50 17.37 6.82
CA SER A 70 -2.70 16.32 7.43
C SER A 70 -1.57 15.96 6.47
N ILE A 71 -0.38 16.19 6.95
CA ILE A 71 0.88 15.63 6.46
C ILE A 71 0.62 14.25 5.84
N GLY A 72 0.53 14.22 4.49
CA GLY A 72 0.52 12.96 3.79
C GLY A 72 -0.78 12.50 3.15
N GLU A 73 -1.74 13.38 2.83
CA GLU A 73 -2.88 12.96 2.04
C GLU A 73 -2.39 12.36 0.71
N TYR A 74 -2.84 11.11 0.45
CA TYR A 74 -2.46 10.43 -0.76
C TYR A 74 -3.08 11.13 -1.98
N ARG A 75 -2.24 11.50 -2.94
CA ARG A 75 -2.65 11.96 -4.26
C ARG A 75 -2.28 10.93 -5.30
N ILE A 76 -3.21 10.66 -6.18
CA ILE A 76 -3.07 9.71 -7.27
C ILE A 76 -1.91 10.17 -8.16
N GLY A 77 -1.03 9.25 -8.51
CA GLY A 77 0.09 9.48 -9.42
C GLY A 77 0.04 8.59 -10.65
N GLU A 78 1.00 8.80 -11.54
CA GLU A 78 1.15 7.99 -12.75
C GLU A 78 1.46 6.54 -12.40
N GLN A 79 0.95 5.60 -13.21
CA GLN A 79 1.05 4.15 -13.03
C GLN A 79 0.30 3.57 -11.81
N ASP A 80 -0.41 4.38 -11.03
CA ASP A 80 -1.27 3.85 -9.98
C ASP A 80 -2.43 3.05 -10.56
N LEU A 81 -2.82 1.99 -9.88
CA LEU A 81 -3.92 1.14 -10.27
C LEU A 81 -5.13 1.46 -9.41
N LEU A 82 -6.19 1.92 -10.05
CA LEU A 82 -7.43 2.32 -9.40
C LEU A 82 -8.54 1.33 -9.75
N THR A 83 -9.42 1.07 -8.81
CA THR A 83 -10.69 0.39 -9.07
C THR A 83 -11.80 1.42 -8.97
N VAL A 84 -12.48 1.63 -10.08
CA VAL A 84 -13.66 2.48 -10.18
C VAL A 84 -14.88 1.58 -10.20
N THR A 85 -15.82 1.79 -9.30
CA THR A 85 -17.09 1.04 -9.25
C THR A 85 -18.24 2.01 -9.35
N VAL A 86 -19.12 1.78 -10.33
CA VAL A 86 -20.36 2.53 -10.51
C VAL A 86 -21.52 1.62 -10.12
N TRP A 87 -22.31 2.05 -9.13
CA TRP A 87 -23.41 1.25 -8.61
C TRP A 87 -24.42 0.90 -9.69
N ARG A 88 -24.75 -0.40 -9.79
CA ARG A 88 -25.65 -1.00 -10.79
C ARG A 88 -25.18 -0.94 -12.25
N GLU A 89 -23.95 -0.48 -12.49
CA GLU A 89 -23.39 -0.38 -13.84
C GLU A 89 -22.07 -1.16 -13.92
N PRO A 90 -22.11 -2.50 -14.04
CA PRO A 90 -20.91 -3.31 -14.08
C PRO A 90 -20.04 -3.03 -15.31
N GLU A 91 -20.66 -2.62 -16.42
CA GLU A 91 -19.95 -2.30 -17.67
C GLU A 91 -19.09 -1.02 -17.56
N LEU A 92 -19.44 -0.12 -16.62
CA LEU A 92 -18.68 1.09 -16.31
C LEU A 92 -17.74 0.91 -15.14
N SER A 93 -17.78 -0.27 -14.52
CA SER A 93 -16.96 -0.60 -13.35
C SER A 93 -15.76 -1.42 -13.79
N GLY A 94 -14.58 -1.11 -13.23
CA GLY A 94 -13.38 -1.86 -13.57
C GLY A 94 -12.13 -1.33 -12.90
N THR A 95 -11.03 -2.02 -13.16
CA THR A 95 -9.71 -1.58 -12.73
C THR A 95 -9.05 -0.82 -13.88
N VAL A 96 -8.60 0.38 -13.60
CA VAL A 96 -7.96 1.28 -14.57
C VAL A 96 -6.60 1.71 -14.05
N MET A 97 -5.63 1.80 -14.94
CA MET A 97 -4.29 2.32 -14.63
C MET A 97 -4.22 3.79 -15.03
N VAL A 98 -3.62 4.59 -14.15
CA VAL A 98 -3.30 5.98 -14.47
C VAL A 98 -2.18 6.01 -15.51
N ARG A 99 -2.45 6.58 -16.66
CA ARG A 99 -1.53 6.68 -17.78
C ARG A 99 -0.36 7.63 -17.43
N PRO A 100 0.76 7.59 -18.19
CA PRO A 100 1.89 8.51 -17.99
C PRO A 100 1.55 9.99 -18.21
N ASP A 101 0.47 10.30 -18.96
CA ASP A 101 -0.05 11.66 -19.09
C ASP A 101 -0.89 12.08 -17.88
N GLY A 102 -1.15 11.17 -16.94
CA GLY A 102 -1.88 11.39 -15.69
C GLY A 102 -3.38 11.22 -15.83
N ASP A 103 -3.88 10.73 -16.94
CA ASP A 103 -5.29 10.54 -17.20
C ASP A 103 -5.68 9.06 -17.02
N ILE A 104 -6.94 8.81 -16.75
CA ILE A 104 -7.58 7.49 -16.80
C ILE A 104 -8.64 7.48 -17.90
N THR A 105 -8.81 6.33 -18.54
CA THR A 105 -9.83 6.16 -19.59
C THR A 105 -10.95 5.27 -19.08
N LEU A 106 -12.16 5.76 -19.12
CA LEU A 106 -13.37 5.04 -18.71
C LEU A 106 -14.40 5.04 -19.83
N PRO A 107 -15.23 3.97 -19.95
CA PRO A 107 -16.34 3.96 -20.89
C PRO A 107 -17.25 5.18 -20.71
N LEU A 108 -17.87 5.65 -21.78
CA LEU A 108 -18.77 6.80 -21.88
C LEU A 108 -18.12 8.17 -21.66
N ILE A 109 -17.26 8.33 -20.67
CA ILE A 109 -16.68 9.65 -20.31
C ILE A 109 -15.27 9.85 -20.83
N ASN A 110 -14.71 8.82 -21.54
CA ASN A 110 -13.37 8.85 -22.12
C ASN A 110 -12.26 9.23 -21.13
N ASP A 111 -11.38 10.15 -21.49
CA ASP A 111 -10.23 10.52 -20.69
C ASP A 111 -10.59 11.53 -19.59
N VAL A 112 -10.11 11.23 -18.38
CA VAL A 112 -10.34 12.05 -17.20
C VAL A 112 -9.05 12.21 -16.44
N ARG A 113 -8.67 13.44 -16.10
CA ARG A 113 -7.52 13.73 -15.29
C ARG A 113 -7.68 13.10 -13.90
N ALA A 114 -6.72 12.25 -13.53
CA ALA A 114 -6.68 11.59 -12.22
C ALA A 114 -5.44 11.99 -11.41
N SER A 115 -4.31 12.21 -12.08
CA SER A 115 -3.06 12.56 -11.41
C SER A 115 -3.16 13.89 -10.66
N GLY A 116 -2.67 13.90 -9.42
CA GLY A 116 -2.70 15.06 -8.51
C GLY A 116 -3.99 15.18 -7.68
N LEU A 117 -5.05 14.45 -8.04
CA LEU A 117 -6.30 14.42 -7.28
C LEU A 117 -6.23 13.38 -6.16
N THR A 118 -6.99 13.60 -5.10
CA THR A 118 -7.30 12.55 -4.14
C THR A 118 -8.38 11.60 -4.69
N PRO A 119 -8.52 10.38 -4.15
CA PRO A 119 -9.59 9.48 -4.57
C PRO A 119 -11.00 10.07 -4.42
N ASP A 120 -11.22 10.90 -3.38
CA ASP A 120 -12.51 11.56 -3.15
C ASP A 120 -12.77 12.69 -4.17
N GLU A 121 -11.74 13.46 -4.51
CA GLU A 121 -11.83 14.48 -5.58
C GLU A 121 -12.11 13.81 -6.93
N LEU A 122 -11.39 12.74 -7.26
CA LEU A 122 -11.63 11.99 -8.50
C LEU A 122 -13.05 11.41 -8.53
N LYS A 123 -13.54 10.85 -7.43
CA LYS A 123 -14.93 10.37 -7.30
C LYS A 123 -15.92 11.47 -7.66
N THR A 124 -15.71 12.69 -7.17
CA THR A 124 -16.59 13.84 -7.44
C THR A 124 -16.58 14.18 -8.94
N VAL A 125 -15.39 14.28 -9.54
CA VAL A 125 -15.23 14.56 -10.98
C VAL A 125 -15.91 13.50 -11.84
N LEU A 126 -15.71 12.22 -11.51
CA LEU A 126 -16.34 11.10 -12.23
C LEU A 126 -17.87 11.13 -12.10
N THR A 127 -18.37 11.38 -10.88
CA THR A 127 -19.82 11.48 -10.63
C THR A 127 -20.43 12.60 -11.48
N ASP A 128 -19.80 13.76 -11.51
CA ASP A 128 -20.33 14.92 -12.28
C ASP A 128 -20.33 14.65 -13.79
N LYS A 129 -19.28 14.02 -14.33
CA LYS A 129 -19.24 13.65 -15.75
C LYS A 129 -20.27 12.58 -16.09
N LEU A 130 -20.51 11.62 -15.22
CA LEU A 130 -21.49 10.55 -15.46
C LEU A 130 -22.95 11.01 -15.36
N LYS A 131 -23.25 12.13 -14.69
CA LYS A 131 -24.60 12.72 -14.64
C LYS A 131 -25.19 13.02 -16.02
N GLY A 132 -24.34 13.21 -17.03
CA GLY A 132 -24.79 13.41 -18.41
C GLY A 132 -25.33 12.13 -19.07
N PHE A 133 -25.03 10.96 -18.52
CA PHE A 133 -25.37 9.66 -19.11
C PHE A 133 -26.24 8.81 -18.18
N LEU A 134 -26.12 9.01 -16.85
CA LEU A 134 -26.80 8.22 -15.82
C LEU A 134 -27.61 9.10 -14.88
N ASN A 135 -28.72 8.54 -14.43
CA ASN A 135 -29.55 9.21 -13.43
C ASN A 135 -29.03 8.88 -12.02
N LEU A 136 -28.54 9.90 -11.29
CA LEU A 136 -27.97 9.77 -9.94
C LEU A 136 -26.84 8.73 -9.83
N PRO A 137 -25.73 8.85 -10.58
CA PRO A 137 -24.65 7.91 -10.52
C PRO A 137 -23.98 7.90 -9.14
N GLN A 138 -23.77 6.71 -8.57
CA GLN A 138 -22.99 6.51 -7.35
C GLN A 138 -21.66 5.86 -7.71
N VAL A 139 -20.58 6.63 -7.61
CA VAL A 139 -19.23 6.21 -7.94
C VAL A 139 -18.42 5.96 -6.68
N THR A 140 -17.65 4.88 -6.67
CA THR A 140 -16.63 4.61 -5.64
C THR A 140 -15.29 4.46 -6.33
N VAL A 141 -14.28 5.15 -5.83
CA VAL A 141 -12.90 5.05 -6.29
C VAL A 141 -12.05 4.45 -5.18
N ALA A 142 -11.43 3.32 -5.43
CA ALA A 142 -10.51 2.66 -4.51
C ALA A 142 -9.12 2.53 -5.15
N VAL A 143 -8.08 2.82 -4.38
CA VAL A 143 -6.69 2.61 -4.82
C VAL A 143 -6.34 1.14 -4.60
N ARG A 144 -6.04 0.43 -5.68
CA ARG A 144 -5.66 -0.99 -5.63
C ARG A 144 -4.15 -1.16 -5.42
N GLU A 145 -3.36 -0.39 -6.18
CA GLU A 145 -1.90 -0.41 -6.09
C GLU A 145 -1.32 0.99 -6.25
N ILE A 146 -0.41 1.35 -5.36
CA ILE A 146 0.35 2.60 -5.43
C ILE A 146 1.68 2.29 -6.12
N ASN A 147 1.80 2.67 -7.38
CA ASN A 147 3.00 2.48 -8.18
C ASN A 147 3.76 3.79 -8.45
N SER A 148 3.12 4.92 -8.22
CA SER A 148 3.68 6.26 -8.40
C SER A 148 4.72 6.62 -7.34
N ARG A 149 4.63 6.02 -6.14
CA ARG A 149 5.51 6.34 -5.01
C ARG A 149 6.60 5.29 -4.84
N LYS A 150 7.67 5.45 -5.61
CA LYS A 150 8.86 4.57 -5.54
C LYS A 150 10.13 5.38 -5.36
N VAL A 151 11.09 4.77 -4.68
CA VAL A 151 12.47 5.22 -4.59
C VAL A 151 13.40 4.11 -5.07
N PHE A 152 14.60 4.47 -5.44
CA PHE A 152 15.59 3.52 -5.92
C PHE A 152 16.74 3.44 -4.93
N VAL A 153 17.26 2.24 -4.71
CA VAL A 153 18.42 2.00 -3.84
C VAL A 153 19.48 1.28 -4.64
N ILE A 154 20.68 1.83 -4.65
CA ILE A 154 21.83 1.27 -5.38
C ILE A 154 23.08 1.29 -4.51
N GLY A 155 23.99 0.33 -4.72
CA GLY A 155 25.30 0.24 -4.09
C GLY A 155 25.38 -0.81 -2.98
N GLN A 156 26.12 -0.56 -1.92
CA GLN A 156 26.45 -1.53 -0.90
C GLN A 156 25.30 -1.78 0.11
N VAL A 157 24.16 -2.29 -0.40
CA VAL A 157 22.98 -2.72 0.38
C VAL A 157 22.72 -4.20 0.18
N GLY A 158 21.89 -4.79 1.04
CA GLY A 158 21.50 -6.19 0.94
C GLY A 158 20.87 -6.51 -0.42
N HIS A 159 19.89 -5.73 -0.84
CA HIS A 159 19.18 -5.86 -2.11
C HIS A 159 19.03 -4.49 -2.77
N GLU A 160 19.63 -4.34 -3.95
CA GLU A 160 19.42 -3.17 -4.80
C GLU A 160 18.07 -3.26 -5.52
N GLY A 161 17.45 -2.12 -5.80
CA GLY A 161 16.17 -2.12 -6.52
C GLY A 161 15.30 -0.92 -6.25
N SER A 162 14.02 -1.06 -6.63
CA SER A 162 12.98 -0.06 -6.36
C SER A 162 12.15 -0.47 -5.16
N TYR A 163 11.90 0.49 -4.27
CA TYR A 163 11.13 0.31 -3.04
C TYR A 163 9.93 1.25 -3.04
N ARG A 164 8.78 0.75 -2.62
CA ARG A 164 7.58 1.57 -2.45
C ARG A 164 7.70 2.38 -1.17
N ILE A 165 7.29 3.63 -1.21
CA ILE A 165 7.35 4.51 -0.03
C ILE A 165 5.98 5.06 0.32
N ASN A 166 5.81 5.34 1.61
CA ASN A 166 4.69 6.08 2.16
C ASN A 166 5.09 7.55 2.36
N SER A 167 4.13 8.40 2.72
CA SER A 167 4.38 9.84 2.95
C SER A 167 5.38 10.12 4.08
N THR A 168 5.60 9.16 4.98
CA THR A 168 6.49 9.29 6.14
C THR A 168 7.76 8.44 6.03
N SER A 169 8.00 7.80 4.88
CA SER A 169 9.16 6.93 4.70
C SER A 169 10.47 7.71 4.73
N THR A 170 11.42 7.21 5.48
CA THR A 170 12.74 7.81 5.66
C THR A 170 13.84 6.97 5.02
N VAL A 171 15.02 7.58 4.79
CA VAL A 171 16.19 6.88 4.25
C VAL A 171 16.55 5.66 5.09
N LEU A 172 16.51 5.77 6.42
CA LEU A 172 16.84 4.65 7.31
C LEU A 172 15.90 3.46 7.14
N GLN A 173 14.58 3.73 7.00
CA GLN A 173 13.57 2.69 6.80
C GLN A 173 13.78 1.94 5.49
N VAL A 174 14.01 2.67 4.40
CA VAL A 174 14.22 2.04 3.08
C VAL A 174 15.52 1.25 3.04
N ILE A 175 16.60 1.72 3.69
CA ILE A 175 17.83 0.93 3.82
C ILE A 175 17.57 -0.36 4.61
N ALA A 176 16.74 -0.31 5.66
CA ALA A 176 16.39 -1.50 6.42
C ALA A 176 15.57 -2.50 5.57
N GLU A 177 14.60 -2.03 4.78
CA GLU A 177 13.85 -2.84 3.81
C GLU A 177 14.75 -3.45 2.72
N ALA A 178 15.80 -2.72 2.32
CA ALA A 178 16.81 -3.19 1.38
C ALA A 178 17.76 -4.25 1.98
N GLY A 179 17.49 -4.75 3.19
CA GLY A 179 18.31 -5.76 3.86
C GLY A 179 19.54 -5.19 4.59
N GLY A 180 19.53 -3.88 4.84
CA GLY A 180 20.61 -3.18 5.55
C GLY A 180 21.83 -2.89 4.67
N LEU A 181 22.87 -2.39 5.33
CA LEU A 181 24.15 -2.08 4.70
C LEU A 181 25.05 -3.32 4.67
N ARG A 182 25.76 -3.53 3.56
CA ARG A 182 26.78 -4.58 3.46
C ARG A 182 28.02 -4.22 4.28
N GLU A 183 28.90 -5.20 4.48
CA GLU A 183 30.08 -5.10 5.33
C GLU A 183 31.03 -3.96 4.92
N PHE A 184 31.21 -3.73 3.62
CA PHE A 184 32.11 -2.71 3.08
C PHE A 184 31.42 -1.38 2.74
N ALA A 185 30.17 -1.18 3.14
CA ALA A 185 29.43 0.04 2.86
C ALA A 185 30.03 1.25 3.59
N ASN A 186 30.21 2.35 2.87
CA ASN A 186 30.63 3.61 3.47
C ASN A 186 29.47 4.31 4.19
N ARG A 187 29.30 4.00 5.49
CA ARG A 187 28.17 4.47 6.33
C ARG A 187 28.07 5.99 6.45
N LYS A 188 29.16 6.70 6.20
CA LYS A 188 29.22 8.18 6.29
C LYS A 188 29.08 8.85 4.92
N GLY A 189 29.22 8.08 3.85
CA GLY A 189 29.23 8.56 2.47
C GLY A 189 27.89 8.41 1.75
N ILE A 190 26.84 7.92 2.43
CA ILE A 190 25.53 7.73 1.83
C ILE A 190 24.91 9.08 1.45
N TYR A 191 24.21 9.10 0.33
CA TYR A 191 23.50 10.30 -0.12
C TYR A 191 22.25 9.96 -0.90
N VAL A 192 21.31 10.88 -0.91
CA VAL A 192 20.07 10.81 -1.70
C VAL A 192 20.21 11.78 -2.87
N LEU A 193 19.99 11.28 -4.07
CA LEU A 193 19.84 12.10 -5.27
C LEU A 193 18.36 12.41 -5.44
N ARG A 194 18.00 13.68 -5.37
CA ARG A 194 16.64 14.18 -5.56
C ARG A 194 16.58 15.06 -6.78
N LYS A 195 15.59 14.83 -7.63
CA LYS A 195 15.36 15.67 -8.80
C LYS A 195 14.13 16.56 -8.53
N GLU A 196 14.34 17.85 -8.38
CA GLU A 196 13.28 18.84 -8.22
C GLU A 196 13.37 19.88 -9.34
N SER A 197 12.27 20.10 -10.05
CA SER A 197 12.19 21.13 -11.12
C SER A 197 13.33 21.04 -12.16
N GLY A 198 13.79 19.83 -12.49
CA GLY A 198 14.86 19.62 -13.46
C GLY A 198 16.28 19.72 -12.88
N LEU A 199 16.45 20.22 -11.68
CA LEU A 199 17.74 20.28 -10.98
C LEU A 199 17.92 19.04 -10.10
N GLN A 200 19.12 18.47 -10.12
CA GLN A 200 19.49 17.35 -9.27
C GLN A 200 20.22 17.85 -8.03
N SER A 201 19.66 17.58 -6.86
CA SER A 201 20.27 17.89 -5.57
C SER A 201 20.85 16.62 -4.93
N ARG A 202 21.94 16.77 -4.19
CA ARG A 202 22.58 15.70 -3.43
C ARG A 202 22.43 15.97 -1.94
N LEU A 203 21.60 15.19 -1.25
CA LEU A 203 21.37 15.29 0.18
C LEU A 203 22.26 14.27 0.89
N LYS A 204 23.15 14.72 1.74
CA LYS A 204 24.05 13.84 2.51
C LYS A 204 23.29 13.15 3.63
N PHE A 205 23.57 11.86 3.84
CA PHE A 205 23.01 11.06 4.91
C PHE A 205 24.14 10.32 5.65
N ASN A 206 24.18 10.46 6.96
CA ASN A 206 25.17 9.78 7.80
C ASN A 206 24.45 8.73 8.68
N TYR A 207 24.58 7.49 8.28
CA TYR A 207 23.96 6.36 8.94
C TYR A 207 24.35 6.22 10.42
N ASP A 208 25.66 6.42 10.75
CA ASP A 208 26.16 6.28 12.11
C ASP A 208 25.62 7.36 13.05
N LYS A 209 25.42 8.59 12.54
CA LYS A 209 24.86 9.68 13.35
C LYS A 209 23.38 9.46 13.65
N VAL A 210 22.60 9.02 12.64
CA VAL A 210 21.17 8.77 12.76
C VAL A 210 20.91 7.62 13.74
N ILE A 211 21.61 6.50 13.61
CA ILE A 211 21.43 5.34 14.51
C ILE A 211 21.85 5.69 15.96
N LYS A 212 22.90 6.48 16.14
CA LYS A 212 23.33 6.90 17.49
C LYS A 212 22.48 8.01 18.08
N GLY A 213 21.45 8.47 17.37
CA GLY A 213 20.56 9.54 17.83
C GLY A 213 21.24 10.92 17.97
N LYS A 214 22.46 11.09 17.39
CA LYS A 214 23.23 12.34 17.50
C LYS A 214 22.64 13.46 16.66
N ASP A 215 22.03 13.13 15.53
CA ASP A 215 21.38 14.09 14.63
C ASP A 215 20.15 13.46 13.95
N PRO A 216 18.99 13.47 14.64
CA PRO A 216 17.76 12.92 14.08
C PRO A 216 17.30 13.67 12.82
N LYS A 217 17.73 14.92 12.62
CA LYS A 217 17.38 15.72 11.44
C LYS A 217 18.04 15.22 10.15
N GLU A 218 19.14 14.47 10.26
CA GLU A 218 19.76 13.80 9.11
C GLU A 218 18.94 12.61 8.59
N ASN A 219 17.89 12.14 9.30
CA ASN A 219 17.00 11.11 8.80
C ASN A 219 15.99 11.72 7.81
N ILE A 220 16.42 11.85 6.59
CA ILE A 220 15.72 12.56 5.50
C ILE A 220 14.44 11.82 5.14
N LEU A 221 13.31 12.55 5.03
CA LEU A 221 12.09 12.09 4.41
C LEU A 221 12.30 11.94 2.90
N LEU A 222 11.86 10.80 2.37
CA LEU A 222 12.00 10.48 0.96
C LEU A 222 10.83 11.00 0.15
N HIS A 223 11.13 11.46 -1.05
CA HIS A 223 10.16 11.81 -2.06
C HIS A 223 10.13 10.76 -3.18
N PRO A 224 8.98 10.59 -3.85
CA PRO A 224 8.91 9.73 -5.04
C PRO A 224 9.96 10.12 -6.08
N GLY A 225 10.67 9.13 -6.61
CA GLY A 225 11.75 9.34 -7.57
C GLY A 225 13.13 9.57 -6.96
N ASP A 226 13.26 9.65 -5.64
CA ASP A 226 14.57 9.73 -4.98
C ASP A 226 15.42 8.47 -5.25
N THR A 227 16.73 8.67 -5.38
CA THR A 227 17.68 7.56 -5.48
C THR A 227 18.67 7.61 -4.32
N ILE A 228 18.66 6.55 -3.50
CA ILE A 228 19.60 6.37 -2.38
C ILE A 228 20.83 5.67 -2.92
N VAL A 229 22.00 6.30 -2.77
CA VAL A 229 23.28 5.74 -3.19
C VAL A 229 24.13 5.42 -1.98
N VAL A 230 24.51 4.15 -1.87
CA VAL A 230 25.36 3.63 -0.78
C VAL A 230 26.71 3.23 -1.36
N PRO A 231 27.73 4.06 -1.25
CA PRO A 231 29.05 3.76 -1.77
C PRO A 231 29.81 2.72 -0.95
#